data_129f6537d90cf7d05248c24b1bdbb3a0
#
_entry.id   129f6537d90cf7d05248c24b1bdbb3a0
#
_cell.length_a   1.000
_cell.length_b   1.000
_cell.length_c   1.000
_cell.angle_alpha   90.00
_cell.angle_beta   90.00
_cell.angle_gamma   90.00
#
_symmetry.space_group_name_H-M   'P 1'
#
loop_
_entity.id
_entity.type
_entity.pdbx_description
1 polymer ?
#
loop_
_entity_poly.entity_id
_entity_poly.type
_entity_poly.pdbx_seq_one_letter_code
_entity_poly.pdbx_strand_id
1 'polypeptide(L)'
;MTKMWRGGANFPAIAFLVFALSCATSSRAMIRYEISLSHPEQHLFHVTMTIPDVSSEVTLQIPAWNALYQIRDFSSHIQQVEAFAGTASAPIEKVDKETWRVTGQGTITIRYATYWDEPGPFATQLNVEHAFINPAMILFYVPTRRDEESTLLLNFASSNWRAASALLSVDVEYGRNHSLMFHAKSYDELADGPIEVGDFKEFSIPGLPVDIRAVVHGDNWSQKKIEGELSRICEYELKLMDGAPFEHYTFILHIGKGAGGGGMEHANSTAIGIPSDDYLAGVAAHEFFHLWNVKRIRPATLWPVDFSKEQYTRALWFAEGVTSTYGAYTLVRTGLWSKDQFYGDLGEQITELESRPANKWQSAEESSLDAWLEKYPMYNGPDCSVSYYTKGQVLGELLDILIRDRTDNKKSLDDVLRGMNTDFAKQGKTYRDSLDLRLEAEKVAGGSFEEFFRDYVAAPEPLPYQRIVALAGLDLRSNEHAQAVLGFSPERGAGGAMTVRAVDPGTPAEEAGLQPGDVIVSWNGGDIPRSLGRWVRERQPGEYVKLRIRRDEKERGLEFKLGEEKVMLYQIVEDSNAGEKARQIRDGILHGTTQTMAVH
;
A
#
# COMPACT_ATOMS: atom_id res chain seq x y z
N MET A 1 -88.10 8.40 -32.99
CA MET A 1 -88.18 7.23 -33.88
C MET A 1 -86.85 6.48 -33.74
N THR A 2 -86.84 5.42 -32.90
CA THR A 2 -86.72 3.99 -33.27
C THR A 2 -85.42 3.69 -34.02
N LYS A 3 -84.48 2.86 -33.49
CA LYS A 3 -84.61 1.48 -33.04
C LYS A 3 -83.33 1.03 -32.37
N MET A 4 -83.51 0.27 -31.30
CA MET A 4 -82.51 -0.62 -30.68
C MET A 4 -81.99 -1.67 -31.64
N TRP A 5 -80.69 -2.03 -31.46
CA TRP A 5 -80.28 -3.38 -31.80
C TRP A 5 -79.25 -3.87 -30.79
N ARG A 6 -79.58 -4.99 -30.10
CA ARG A 6 -78.73 -5.77 -29.20
C ARG A 6 -78.00 -6.81 -30.08
N GLY A 7 -76.75 -6.95 -29.85
CA GLY A 7 -75.92 -8.05 -30.34
C GLY A 7 -74.93 -8.47 -29.31
N GLY A 8 -75.26 -9.57 -28.61
CA GLY A 8 -74.32 -10.19 -27.62
C GLY A 8 -73.25 -10.98 -28.37
N ALA A 9 -72.01 -10.84 -27.95
CA ALA A 9 -70.94 -11.74 -28.32
C ALA A 9 -70.33 -12.31 -27.03
N ASN A 10 -70.50 -13.61 -26.86
CA ASN A 10 -69.84 -14.42 -25.85
C ASN A 10 -68.35 -14.52 -26.15
N PHE A 11 -67.51 -14.04 -25.26
CA PHE A 11 -66.08 -14.39 -25.24
C PHE A 11 -65.82 -15.42 -24.17
N PRO A 12 -65.08 -16.53 -24.48
CA PRO A 12 -64.73 -17.52 -23.44
C PRO A 12 -63.61 -16.94 -22.54
N ALA A 13 -63.83 -17.07 -21.25
CA ALA A 13 -62.83 -16.75 -20.23
C ALA A 13 -61.67 -17.73 -20.35
N ILE A 14 -60.50 -17.28 -20.82
CA ILE A 14 -59.24 -18.01 -20.74
C ILE A 14 -58.67 -17.73 -19.36
N ALA A 15 -58.75 -18.75 -18.49
CA ALA A 15 -58.10 -18.77 -17.19
C ALA A 15 -56.58 -18.88 -17.40
N PHE A 16 -55.84 -17.79 -17.23
CA PHE A 16 -54.40 -17.81 -17.10
C PHE A 16 -54.01 -18.37 -15.72
N LEU A 17 -53.63 -19.66 -15.72
CA LEU A 17 -52.96 -20.28 -14.56
C LEU A 17 -51.53 -19.70 -14.49
N VAL A 18 -51.33 -18.67 -13.68
CA VAL A 18 -49.98 -18.19 -13.32
C VAL A 18 -49.35 -19.23 -12.40
N PHE A 19 -48.49 -20.07 -12.96
CA PHE A 19 -47.58 -20.92 -12.17
C PHE A 19 -46.52 -19.99 -11.62
N ALA A 20 -46.73 -19.50 -10.40
CA ALA A 20 -45.68 -18.90 -9.61
C ALA A 20 -44.68 -20.01 -9.25
N LEU A 21 -43.64 -20.21 -10.08
CA LEU A 21 -42.43 -20.90 -9.65
C LEU A 21 -41.79 -20.04 -8.57
N SER A 22 -42.12 -20.35 -7.32
CA SER A 22 -41.32 -19.89 -6.19
C SER A 22 -39.97 -20.61 -6.28
N CYS A 23 -39.01 -20.05 -6.95
CA CYS A 23 -37.61 -20.31 -6.66
C CYS A 23 -37.38 -19.85 -5.22
N ALA A 24 -37.60 -20.75 -4.27
CA ALA A 24 -37.05 -20.64 -2.94
C ALA A 24 -35.52 -20.78 -3.13
N THR A 25 -34.84 -19.70 -3.45
CA THR A 25 -33.42 -19.59 -3.19
C THR A 25 -33.32 -19.74 -1.67
N SER A 26 -32.92 -20.92 -1.20
CA SER A 26 -32.51 -21.14 0.16
C SER A 26 -31.41 -20.11 0.41
N SER A 27 -31.75 -19.00 1.07
CA SER A 27 -30.77 -18.04 1.55
C SER A 27 -29.91 -18.83 2.53
N ARG A 28 -28.74 -19.26 2.09
CA ARG A 28 -27.76 -19.90 2.95
C ARG A 28 -27.43 -18.90 4.05
N ALA A 29 -27.53 -19.35 5.29
CA ALA A 29 -27.26 -18.45 6.40
C ALA A 29 -25.79 -18.04 6.37
N MET A 30 -25.51 -16.72 6.29
CA MET A 30 -24.18 -16.15 6.14
C MET A 30 -23.36 -16.21 7.43
N ILE A 31 -22.03 -16.17 7.29
CA ILE A 31 -21.10 -16.01 8.41
C ILE A 31 -21.28 -14.59 8.99
N ARG A 32 -21.34 -14.50 10.33
CA ARG A 32 -21.52 -13.22 11.03
C ARG A 32 -20.36 -13.00 11.99
N TYR A 33 -19.86 -11.79 11.98
CA TYR A 33 -18.87 -11.31 12.93
C TYR A 33 -19.49 -10.24 13.81
N GLU A 34 -19.08 -10.20 15.05
CA GLU A 34 -19.38 -9.12 16.00
C GLU A 34 -18.08 -8.73 16.69
N ILE A 35 -17.77 -7.45 16.69
CA ILE A 35 -16.61 -6.87 17.40
C ILE A 35 -17.14 -5.93 18.47
N SER A 36 -16.70 -6.13 19.71
CA SER A 36 -16.95 -5.23 20.82
C SER A 36 -15.69 -4.47 21.19
N LEU A 37 -15.83 -3.14 21.32
CA LEU A 37 -14.80 -2.20 21.73
C LEU A 37 -15.02 -1.68 23.16
N SER A 38 -15.71 -2.44 24.01
CA SER A 38 -16.25 -1.96 25.30
C SER A 38 -15.21 -1.50 26.32
N HIS A 39 -13.96 -1.93 26.21
CA HIS A 39 -12.85 -1.60 27.12
C HIS A 39 -11.60 -1.20 26.33
N PRO A 40 -11.62 -0.03 25.63
CA PRO A 40 -10.54 0.36 24.72
C PRO A 40 -9.19 0.56 25.43
N GLU A 41 -9.19 0.85 26.74
CA GLU A 41 -7.99 0.96 27.56
C GLU A 41 -7.22 -0.37 27.75
N GLN A 42 -7.85 -1.49 27.40
CA GLN A 42 -7.23 -2.81 27.47
C GLN A 42 -6.58 -3.23 26.14
N HIS A 43 -6.80 -2.47 25.08
CA HIS A 43 -6.32 -2.75 23.71
C HIS A 43 -6.81 -4.11 23.18
N LEU A 44 -7.95 -4.62 23.70
CA LEU A 44 -8.53 -5.92 23.36
C LEU A 44 -9.79 -5.76 22.52
N PHE A 45 -9.76 -6.27 21.30
CA PHE A 45 -10.95 -6.49 20.49
C PHE A 45 -11.58 -7.82 20.92
N HIS A 46 -12.81 -7.79 21.37
CA HIS A 46 -13.58 -9.00 21.66
C HIS A 46 -14.39 -9.37 20.43
N VAL A 47 -14.11 -10.55 19.87
CA VAL A 47 -14.71 -11.01 18.62
C VAL A 47 -15.61 -12.22 18.86
N THR A 48 -16.80 -12.18 18.29
CA THR A 48 -17.70 -13.34 18.17
C THR A 48 -17.93 -13.63 16.69
N MET A 49 -17.58 -14.86 16.25
CA MET A 49 -17.85 -15.34 14.91
C MET A 49 -18.94 -16.41 14.97
N THR A 50 -20.00 -16.27 14.19
CA THR A 50 -21.10 -17.24 14.10
C THR A 50 -21.11 -17.88 12.73
N ILE A 51 -20.98 -19.21 12.68
CA ILE A 51 -20.86 -20.02 11.48
C ILE A 51 -22.06 -20.98 11.42
N PRO A 52 -23.02 -20.73 10.54
CA PRO A 52 -24.18 -21.61 10.39
C PRO A 52 -23.84 -22.85 9.55
N ASP A 53 -24.70 -23.84 9.60
CA ASP A 53 -24.73 -25.01 8.73
C ASP A 53 -23.45 -25.87 8.74
N VAL A 54 -22.80 -25.99 9.91
CA VAL A 54 -21.65 -26.88 10.09
C VAL A 54 -22.17 -28.34 10.21
N SER A 55 -21.62 -29.26 9.41
CA SER A 55 -22.08 -30.64 9.35
C SER A 55 -21.52 -31.53 10.47
N SER A 56 -20.21 -31.39 10.77
CA SER A 56 -19.53 -32.19 11.81
C SER A 56 -18.31 -31.47 12.39
N GLU A 57 -17.60 -30.73 11.57
CA GLU A 57 -16.42 -29.95 11.96
C GLU A 57 -16.26 -28.72 11.05
N VAL A 58 -15.52 -27.72 11.52
CA VAL A 58 -15.12 -26.54 10.74
C VAL A 58 -13.67 -26.18 11.05
N THR A 59 -12.93 -25.85 10.00
CA THR A 59 -11.56 -25.32 10.10
C THR A 59 -11.61 -23.80 10.02
N LEU A 60 -10.91 -23.15 10.94
CA LEU A 60 -10.74 -21.70 11.02
C LEU A 60 -9.29 -21.36 10.79
N GLN A 61 -9.05 -20.28 10.08
CA GLN A 61 -7.71 -19.71 9.95
C GLN A 61 -7.72 -18.20 10.25
N ILE A 62 -6.59 -17.70 10.74
CA ILE A 62 -6.28 -16.27 10.77
C ILE A 62 -5.22 -16.02 9.70
N PRO A 63 -5.28 -14.92 8.92
CA PRO A 63 -4.20 -14.57 8.01
C PRO A 63 -2.84 -14.49 8.71
N ALA A 64 -1.79 -14.93 8.02
CA ALA A 64 -0.42 -14.76 8.47
C ALA A 64 0.18 -13.41 8.01
N TRP A 65 -0.44 -12.80 7.00
CA TRP A 65 -0.03 -11.51 6.41
C TRP A 65 -1.20 -10.82 5.73
N ASN A 66 -1.07 -9.52 5.47
CA ASN A 66 -2.04 -8.72 4.71
C ASN A 66 -1.38 -7.65 3.83
N ALA A 67 -0.13 -7.28 4.14
CA ALA A 67 0.60 -6.21 3.46
C ALA A 67 2.11 -6.38 3.64
N LEU A 68 2.89 -5.56 2.96
CA LEU A 68 4.34 -5.44 3.10
C LEU A 68 5.13 -6.69 2.72
N TYR A 69 4.51 -7.70 2.10
CA TYR A 69 5.16 -8.97 1.75
C TYR A 69 5.99 -9.54 2.91
N GLN A 70 5.37 -9.58 4.08
CA GLN A 70 5.97 -10.04 5.34
C GLN A 70 5.01 -10.95 6.09
N ILE A 71 5.47 -12.13 6.51
CA ILE A 71 4.76 -12.96 7.46
C ILE A 71 4.82 -12.26 8.83
N ARG A 72 3.65 -11.95 9.37
CA ARG A 72 3.49 -11.20 10.62
C ARG A 72 2.83 -12.02 11.73
N ASP A 73 2.36 -13.23 11.40
CA ASP A 73 1.80 -14.20 12.34
C ASP A 73 0.76 -13.59 13.31
N PHE A 74 -0.32 -13.00 12.76
CA PHE A 74 -1.38 -12.32 13.52
C PHE A 74 -2.00 -13.22 14.61
N SER A 75 -1.85 -14.52 14.47
CA SER A 75 -2.25 -15.51 15.49
C SER A 75 -1.54 -15.31 16.84
N SER A 76 -0.39 -14.63 16.87
CA SER A 76 0.33 -14.32 18.12
C SER A 76 -0.44 -13.36 19.04
N HIS A 77 -1.37 -12.60 18.47
CA HIS A 77 -2.24 -11.66 19.20
C HIS A 77 -3.55 -12.28 19.69
N ILE A 78 -3.90 -13.50 19.21
CA ILE A 78 -5.15 -14.19 19.54
C ILE A 78 -5.04 -14.84 20.92
N GLN A 79 -6.08 -14.66 21.74
CA GLN A 79 -6.17 -15.23 23.07
C GLN A 79 -7.62 -15.64 23.41
N GLN A 80 -7.76 -16.55 24.40
CA GLN A 80 -9.05 -16.96 24.96
C GLN A 80 -10.04 -17.52 23.91
N VAL A 81 -9.57 -18.41 23.03
CA VAL A 81 -10.43 -18.98 21.98
C VAL A 81 -11.35 -20.05 22.58
N GLU A 82 -12.65 -19.83 22.44
CA GLU A 82 -13.71 -20.74 22.87
C GLU A 82 -14.67 -21.04 21.72
N ALA A 83 -15.21 -22.27 21.70
CA ALA A 83 -16.19 -22.70 20.71
C ALA A 83 -17.45 -23.24 21.36
N PHE A 84 -18.58 -22.98 20.72
CA PHE A 84 -19.90 -23.45 21.17
C PHE A 84 -20.71 -23.98 19.99
N ALA A 85 -21.40 -25.11 20.20
CA ALA A 85 -22.46 -25.64 19.33
C ALA A 85 -23.83 -25.36 19.99
N GLY A 86 -24.53 -24.35 19.49
CA GLY A 86 -25.67 -23.78 20.20
C GLY A 86 -25.21 -23.15 21.54
N THR A 87 -25.70 -23.69 22.67
CA THR A 87 -25.32 -23.25 24.02
C THR A 87 -24.27 -24.14 24.68
N ALA A 88 -23.94 -25.29 24.10
CA ALA A 88 -22.98 -26.23 24.65
C ALA A 88 -21.56 -25.92 24.19
N SER A 89 -20.58 -26.07 25.08
CA SER A 89 -19.16 -25.96 24.70
C SER A 89 -18.82 -27.02 23.65
N ALA A 90 -18.10 -26.62 22.59
CA ALA A 90 -17.63 -27.50 21.52
C ALA A 90 -16.11 -27.71 21.62
N PRO A 91 -15.60 -28.93 21.33
CA PRO A 91 -14.17 -29.16 21.27
C PRO A 91 -13.50 -28.28 20.22
N ILE A 92 -12.44 -27.60 20.61
CA ILE A 92 -11.58 -26.78 19.72
C ILE A 92 -10.11 -27.14 19.92
N GLU A 93 -9.40 -27.34 18.84
CA GLU A 93 -7.99 -27.70 18.81
C GLU A 93 -7.21 -26.69 17.94
N LYS A 94 -6.10 -26.16 18.44
CA LYS A 94 -5.14 -25.41 17.64
C LYS A 94 -4.25 -26.39 16.89
N VAL A 95 -4.39 -26.48 15.56
CA VAL A 95 -3.71 -27.46 14.69
C VAL A 95 -2.30 -27.03 14.33
N ASP A 96 -2.14 -25.73 14.03
CA ASP A 96 -0.87 -25.08 13.77
C ASP A 96 -0.92 -23.61 14.24
N LYS A 97 0.07 -22.80 13.89
CA LYS A 97 0.13 -21.42 14.39
C LYS A 97 -1.04 -20.54 13.92
N GLU A 98 -1.63 -20.77 12.74
CA GLU A 98 -2.75 -19.99 12.20
C GLU A 98 -4.08 -20.74 12.13
N THR A 99 -4.11 -22.06 12.44
CA THR A 99 -5.27 -22.93 12.15
C THR A 99 -5.88 -23.53 13.41
N TRP A 100 -7.20 -23.46 13.52
CA TRP A 100 -7.99 -24.13 14.55
C TRP A 100 -9.03 -25.04 13.90
N ARG A 101 -9.30 -26.16 14.56
CA ARG A 101 -10.35 -27.11 14.20
C ARG A 101 -11.39 -27.18 15.31
N VAL A 102 -12.65 -27.03 14.95
CA VAL A 102 -13.78 -27.12 15.87
C VAL A 102 -14.67 -28.29 15.48
N THR A 103 -14.90 -29.18 16.41
CA THR A 103 -15.83 -30.32 16.22
C THR A 103 -17.21 -29.95 16.74
N GLY A 104 -18.21 -29.98 15.88
CA GLY A 104 -19.59 -29.63 16.24
C GLY A 104 -20.50 -29.64 15.04
N GLN A 105 -21.81 -29.54 15.28
CA GLN A 105 -22.85 -29.61 14.27
C GLN A 105 -23.85 -28.45 14.42
N GLY A 106 -24.41 -28.00 13.33
CA GLY A 106 -25.36 -26.88 13.30
C GLY A 106 -24.68 -25.51 13.30
N THR A 107 -25.15 -24.59 14.12
CA THR A 107 -24.53 -23.28 14.26
C THR A 107 -23.40 -23.34 15.28
N ILE A 108 -22.18 -23.04 14.84
CA ILE A 108 -20.98 -22.92 15.67
C ILE A 108 -20.71 -21.46 15.96
N THR A 109 -20.48 -21.11 17.22
CA THR A 109 -20.09 -19.79 17.67
C THR A 109 -18.67 -19.86 18.23
N ILE A 110 -17.79 -19.02 17.74
CA ILE A 110 -16.41 -18.84 18.20
C ILE A 110 -16.30 -17.51 18.92
N ARG A 111 -15.71 -17.51 20.11
CA ARG A 111 -15.39 -16.29 20.86
C ARG A 111 -13.91 -16.25 21.14
N TYR A 112 -13.31 -15.06 20.97
CA TYR A 112 -11.90 -14.83 21.28
C TYR A 112 -11.64 -13.34 21.52
N ALA A 113 -10.46 -13.05 22.05
CA ALA A 113 -9.94 -11.70 22.13
C ALA A 113 -8.66 -11.60 21.31
N THR A 114 -8.38 -10.41 20.81
CA THR A 114 -7.11 -10.12 20.12
C THR A 114 -6.57 -8.76 20.57
N TYR A 115 -5.28 -8.71 20.91
CA TYR A 115 -4.63 -7.52 21.48
C TYR A 115 -3.91 -6.72 20.40
N TRP A 116 -4.24 -5.42 20.30
CA TRP A 116 -3.60 -4.53 19.32
C TRP A 116 -3.51 -3.09 19.84
N ASP A 117 -2.31 -2.55 19.82
CA ASP A 117 -2.01 -1.13 20.05
C ASP A 117 -0.82 -0.69 19.18
N GLU A 118 -0.92 -0.94 17.89
CA GLU A 118 0.10 -0.58 16.90
C GLU A 118 -0.46 0.48 15.95
N PRO A 119 0.11 1.71 15.93
CA PRO A 119 -0.33 2.75 15.00
C PRO A 119 0.20 2.53 13.58
N GLY A 120 -0.49 3.12 12.61
CA GLY A 120 -0.08 3.17 11.22
C GLY A 120 -0.95 2.34 10.28
N PRO A 121 -0.82 2.57 8.96
CA PRO A 121 -1.72 2.03 7.94
C PRO A 121 -1.63 0.51 7.81
N PHE A 122 -0.50 -0.09 8.18
CA PHE A 122 -0.25 -1.53 8.08
C PHE A 122 -0.62 -2.30 9.35
N ALA A 123 -1.10 -1.62 10.37
CA ALA A 123 -1.33 -2.18 11.70
C ALA A 123 -2.80 -2.11 12.11
N THR A 124 -3.10 -2.51 13.32
CA THR A 124 -4.41 -2.37 13.96
C THR A 124 -4.19 -1.77 15.34
N GLN A 125 -5.05 -0.85 15.73
CA GLN A 125 -4.94 -0.16 17.00
C GLN A 125 -6.29 -0.04 17.69
N LEU A 126 -6.31 -0.21 19.01
CA LEU A 126 -7.44 0.15 19.87
C LEU A 126 -6.88 0.87 21.10
N ASN A 127 -7.33 2.09 21.33
CA ASN A 127 -7.02 2.85 22.53
C ASN A 127 -8.24 3.69 22.97
N VAL A 128 -8.09 4.52 23.96
CA VAL A 128 -9.18 5.35 24.50
C VAL A 128 -9.64 6.48 23.56
N GLU A 129 -8.86 6.80 22.53
CA GLU A 129 -9.14 7.87 21.59
C GLU A 129 -9.83 7.35 20.32
N HIS A 130 -9.38 6.18 19.81
CA HIS A 130 -9.90 5.59 18.57
C HIS A 130 -9.62 4.09 18.45
N ALA A 131 -10.19 3.49 17.42
CA ALA A 131 -9.74 2.20 16.88
C ALA A 131 -9.52 2.30 15.37
N PHE A 132 -8.41 1.74 14.89
CA PHE A 132 -8.18 1.46 13.49
C PHE A 132 -8.13 -0.06 13.30
N ILE A 133 -9.03 -0.56 12.46
CA ILE A 133 -9.25 -2.00 12.29
C ILE A 133 -8.85 -2.42 10.89
N ASN A 134 -7.82 -3.25 10.77
CA ASN A 134 -7.56 -4.07 9.58
C ASN A 134 -8.20 -5.45 9.80
N PRO A 135 -9.34 -5.77 9.15
CA PRO A 135 -10.07 -7.00 9.45
C PRO A 135 -9.26 -8.28 9.22
N ALA A 136 -8.35 -8.31 8.24
CA ALA A 136 -7.44 -9.42 8.03
C ALA A 136 -6.56 -9.74 9.25
N MET A 137 -6.28 -8.76 10.11
CA MET A 137 -5.42 -8.94 11.28
C MET A 137 -6.16 -9.49 12.50
N ILE A 138 -7.49 -9.37 12.53
CA ILE A 138 -8.28 -9.71 13.72
C ILE A 138 -9.37 -10.74 13.49
N LEU A 139 -9.78 -11.02 12.24
CA LEU A 139 -10.90 -11.92 11.95
C LEU A 139 -10.44 -13.28 11.44
N PHE A 140 -10.90 -14.35 12.11
CA PHE A 140 -10.83 -15.68 11.54
C PHE A 140 -11.67 -15.80 10.27
N TYR A 141 -11.27 -16.69 9.38
CA TYR A 141 -12.08 -17.09 8.23
C TYR A 141 -12.19 -18.62 8.12
N VAL A 142 -13.19 -19.08 7.38
CA VAL A 142 -13.37 -20.49 7.03
C VAL A 142 -12.84 -20.68 5.60
N PRO A 143 -11.70 -21.36 5.37
CA PRO A 143 -11.07 -21.43 4.04
C PRO A 143 -11.99 -21.98 2.95
N THR A 144 -12.86 -22.93 3.28
CA THR A 144 -13.81 -23.55 2.33
C THR A 144 -15.07 -22.71 2.08
N ARG A 145 -15.24 -21.57 2.79
CA ARG A 145 -16.41 -20.68 2.70
C ARG A 145 -15.98 -19.20 2.52
N ARG A 146 -14.79 -18.99 2.01
CA ARG A 146 -14.17 -17.68 1.86
C ARG A 146 -14.94 -16.76 0.91
N ASP A 147 -15.60 -17.34 -0.12
CA ASP A 147 -16.39 -16.62 -1.12
C ASP A 147 -17.83 -16.34 -0.69
N GLU A 148 -18.22 -16.72 0.53
CA GLU A 148 -19.57 -16.48 1.04
C GLU A 148 -19.70 -15.05 1.59
N GLU A 149 -20.89 -14.45 1.39
CA GLU A 149 -21.24 -13.17 2.00
C GLU A 149 -21.15 -13.24 3.52
N SER A 150 -20.72 -12.13 4.12
CA SER A 150 -20.61 -12.00 5.57
C SER A 150 -21.08 -10.63 6.05
N THR A 151 -21.38 -10.55 7.34
CA THR A 151 -21.68 -9.30 8.03
C THR A 151 -20.77 -9.11 9.23
N LEU A 152 -20.42 -7.85 9.50
CA LEU A 152 -19.66 -7.45 10.68
C LEU A 152 -20.45 -6.40 11.46
N LEU A 153 -20.91 -6.77 12.66
CA LEU A 153 -21.51 -5.86 13.62
C LEU A 153 -20.40 -5.25 14.49
N LEU A 154 -20.34 -3.93 14.54
CA LEU A 154 -19.39 -3.19 15.37
C LEU A 154 -20.13 -2.50 16.52
N ASN A 155 -19.78 -2.86 17.75
CA ASN A 155 -20.31 -2.30 18.98
C ASN A 155 -19.31 -1.29 19.57
N PHE A 156 -19.69 -0.01 19.61
CA PHE A 156 -18.80 1.07 20.01
C PHE A 156 -18.53 1.11 21.53
N ALA A 157 -17.36 1.59 21.89
CA ALA A 157 -16.97 1.84 23.29
C ALA A 157 -17.71 3.05 23.89
N SER A 158 -18.05 4.04 23.05
CA SER A 158 -18.64 5.31 23.44
C SER A 158 -19.75 5.69 22.47
N SER A 159 -20.79 6.35 23.00
CA SER A 159 -21.89 6.90 22.18
C SER A 159 -21.45 8.02 21.23
N ASN A 160 -20.26 8.61 21.45
CA ASN A 160 -19.69 9.65 20.60
C ASN A 160 -18.84 9.09 19.46
N TRP A 161 -18.49 7.79 19.53
CA TRP A 161 -17.74 7.14 18.49
C TRP A 161 -18.64 6.82 17.30
N ARG A 162 -18.07 6.93 16.13
CA ARG A 162 -18.65 6.54 14.85
C ARG A 162 -17.60 5.78 14.04
N ALA A 163 -18.01 5.13 12.98
CA ALA A 163 -17.08 4.39 12.13
C ALA A 163 -17.20 4.84 10.68
N ALA A 164 -16.10 4.74 9.96
CA ALA A 164 -16.02 4.97 8.52
C ALA A 164 -15.19 3.87 7.84
N SER A 165 -15.65 3.43 6.69
CA SER A 165 -15.00 2.41 5.84
C SER A 165 -15.51 2.57 4.41
N ALA A 166 -14.83 1.93 3.45
CA ALA A 166 -15.36 1.73 2.11
C ALA A 166 -16.34 0.54 2.01
N LEU A 167 -16.48 -0.28 3.06
CA LEU A 167 -17.49 -1.33 3.12
C LEU A 167 -18.91 -0.74 3.21
N LEU A 168 -19.87 -1.36 2.56
CA LEU A 168 -21.27 -0.97 2.68
C LEU A 168 -21.74 -1.16 4.13
N SER A 169 -22.37 -0.13 4.71
CA SER A 169 -22.81 -0.16 6.09
C SER A 169 -24.24 0.37 6.27
N VAL A 170 -24.88 -0.09 7.34
CA VAL A 170 -26.19 0.37 7.80
C VAL A 170 -26.16 0.55 9.32
N ASP A 171 -26.77 1.62 9.79
CA ASP A 171 -26.99 1.83 11.21
C ASP A 171 -27.99 0.79 11.76
N VAL A 172 -27.67 0.23 12.91
CA VAL A 172 -28.55 -0.72 13.61
C VAL A 172 -28.64 -0.34 15.09
N GLU A 173 -29.88 -0.37 15.60
CA GLU A 173 -30.10 -0.30 17.05
C GLU A 173 -29.89 -1.69 17.65
N TYR A 174 -28.83 -1.88 18.41
CA TYR A 174 -28.55 -3.14 19.10
C TYR A 174 -28.51 -2.92 20.61
N GLY A 175 -29.57 -3.32 21.27
CA GLY A 175 -29.72 -3.13 22.71
C GLY A 175 -29.91 -1.64 23.08
N ARG A 176 -29.03 -1.13 23.95
CA ARG A 176 -29.01 0.30 24.37
C ARG A 176 -27.91 1.09 23.68
N ASN A 177 -27.10 0.45 22.86
CA ASN A 177 -25.92 1.04 22.24
C ASN A 177 -26.19 1.27 20.75
N HIS A 178 -25.62 2.35 20.23
CA HIS A 178 -25.49 2.56 18.80
C HIS A 178 -24.44 1.58 18.24
N SER A 179 -24.77 0.91 17.15
CA SER A 179 -23.91 -0.08 16.48
C SER A 179 -24.01 0.11 14.98
N LEU A 180 -22.97 -0.27 14.26
CA LEU A 180 -22.92 -0.22 12.80
C LEU A 180 -22.73 -1.63 12.25
N MET A 181 -23.50 -2.00 11.22
CA MET A 181 -23.35 -3.29 10.53
C MET A 181 -22.76 -3.06 9.15
N PHE A 182 -21.64 -3.70 8.89
CA PHE A 182 -20.99 -3.77 7.58
C PHE A 182 -21.38 -5.04 6.84
N HIS A 183 -21.44 -4.96 5.50
CA HIS A 183 -21.68 -6.08 4.60
C HIS A 183 -20.50 -6.27 3.67
N ALA A 184 -20.10 -7.52 3.46
CA ALA A 184 -19.08 -7.90 2.51
C ALA A 184 -19.53 -9.11 1.69
N LYS A 185 -19.23 -9.12 0.39
CA LYS A 185 -19.58 -10.19 -0.56
C LYS A 185 -18.74 -11.45 -0.38
N SER A 186 -17.62 -11.32 0.32
CA SER A 186 -16.68 -12.40 0.62
C SER A 186 -15.80 -12.01 1.81
N TYR A 187 -15.06 -12.98 2.34
CA TYR A 187 -14.02 -12.67 3.33
C TYR A 187 -12.93 -11.77 2.76
N ASP A 188 -12.59 -11.92 1.47
CA ASP A 188 -11.57 -11.09 0.82
C ASP A 188 -11.97 -9.62 0.78
N GLU A 189 -13.23 -9.32 0.47
CA GLU A 189 -13.73 -7.94 0.53
C GLU A 189 -13.75 -7.41 1.97
N LEU A 190 -14.11 -8.24 2.94
CA LEU A 190 -14.07 -7.88 4.36
C LEU A 190 -12.64 -7.62 4.83
N ALA A 191 -11.70 -8.49 4.49
CA ALA A 191 -10.29 -8.37 4.84
C ALA A 191 -9.59 -7.15 4.22
N ASP A 192 -10.06 -6.72 3.04
CA ASP A 192 -9.56 -5.54 2.31
C ASP A 192 -10.32 -4.24 2.67
N GLY A 193 -11.17 -4.27 3.68
CA GLY A 193 -12.00 -3.14 4.10
C GLY A 193 -11.60 -2.57 5.47
N PRO A 194 -10.56 -1.73 5.57
CA PRO A 194 -10.18 -1.11 6.84
C PRO A 194 -11.29 -0.21 7.38
N ILE A 195 -11.36 -0.11 8.70
CA ILE A 195 -12.39 0.66 9.40
C ILE A 195 -11.73 1.61 10.39
N GLU A 196 -11.96 2.91 10.24
CA GLU A 196 -11.66 3.91 11.26
C GLU A 196 -12.83 4.06 12.21
N VAL A 197 -12.57 4.14 13.51
CA VAL A 197 -13.58 4.26 14.57
C VAL A 197 -13.12 5.30 15.59
N GLY A 198 -14.00 6.22 15.95
CA GLY A 198 -13.69 7.24 16.97
C GLY A 198 -14.34 8.58 16.67
N ASP A 199 -13.73 9.63 17.22
CA ASP A 199 -14.07 11.03 16.89
C ASP A 199 -13.07 11.55 15.83
N PHE A 200 -13.43 11.39 14.58
CA PHE A 200 -12.64 11.82 13.42
C PHE A 200 -13.38 12.92 12.63
N LYS A 201 -12.66 13.61 11.75
CA LYS A 201 -13.29 14.51 10.77
C LYS A 201 -13.50 13.77 9.46
N GLU A 202 -14.69 13.96 8.89
CA GLU A 202 -15.07 13.38 7.60
C GLU A 202 -15.62 14.48 6.70
N PHE A 203 -15.16 14.47 5.43
CA PHE A 203 -15.63 15.40 4.41
C PHE A 203 -15.46 14.81 3.00
N SER A 204 -16.33 15.23 2.08
CA SER A 204 -16.24 14.84 0.67
C SER A 204 -15.17 15.66 -0.05
N ILE A 205 -14.46 15.04 -0.97
CA ILE A 205 -13.49 15.72 -1.85
C ILE A 205 -14.27 16.42 -2.98
N PRO A 206 -14.15 17.75 -3.09
CA PRO A 206 -14.99 18.53 -4.01
C PRO A 206 -14.56 18.37 -5.49
N GLY A 207 -15.51 18.63 -6.41
CA GLY A 207 -15.23 18.76 -7.85
C GLY A 207 -15.09 17.44 -8.60
N LEU A 208 -15.29 16.30 -7.97
CA LEU A 208 -15.14 14.98 -8.58
C LEU A 208 -16.48 14.43 -9.08
N PRO A 209 -16.48 13.61 -10.16
CA PRO A 209 -17.69 13.00 -10.72
C PRO A 209 -18.19 11.79 -9.90
N VAL A 210 -17.47 11.38 -8.88
CA VAL A 210 -17.72 10.20 -8.03
C VAL A 210 -17.59 10.56 -6.55
N ASP A 211 -18.21 9.77 -5.68
CA ASP A 211 -18.14 9.99 -4.22
C ASP A 211 -16.77 9.55 -3.69
N ILE A 212 -15.94 10.53 -3.33
CA ILE A 212 -14.66 10.32 -2.67
C ILE A 212 -14.65 11.11 -1.36
N ARG A 213 -14.29 10.45 -0.26
CA ARG A 213 -14.28 11.03 1.07
C ARG A 213 -12.90 10.94 1.70
N ALA A 214 -12.61 11.89 2.57
CA ALA A 214 -11.48 11.82 3.50
C ALA A 214 -12.01 11.70 4.93
N VAL A 215 -11.46 10.74 5.66
CA VAL A 215 -11.67 10.51 7.09
C VAL A 215 -10.33 10.79 7.74
N VAL A 216 -10.27 11.78 8.64
CA VAL A 216 -9.01 12.27 9.20
C VAL A 216 -9.02 12.14 10.71
N HIS A 217 -8.10 11.34 11.22
CA HIS A 217 -7.76 11.22 12.63
C HIS A 217 -6.42 11.89 12.91
N GLY A 218 -6.31 12.66 13.99
CA GLY A 218 -5.09 13.36 14.38
C GLY A 218 -5.20 14.87 14.33
N ASP A 219 -4.06 15.57 14.39
CA ASP A 219 -3.95 17.01 14.56
C ASP A 219 -3.01 17.68 13.56
N ASN A 220 -2.95 19.04 13.58
CA ASN A 220 -2.04 19.85 12.76
C ASN A 220 -2.16 19.63 11.25
N TRP A 221 -3.38 19.58 10.74
CA TRP A 221 -3.68 19.47 9.31
C TRP A 221 -4.70 20.52 8.85
N SER A 222 -4.77 20.76 7.56
CA SER A 222 -5.68 21.71 6.93
C SER A 222 -6.65 21.01 5.99
N GLN A 223 -7.96 21.06 6.29
CA GLN A 223 -8.99 20.51 5.41
C GLN A 223 -8.89 21.07 3.99
N LYS A 224 -8.72 22.40 3.85
CA LYS A 224 -8.58 23.05 2.55
C LYS A 224 -7.39 22.54 1.74
N LYS A 225 -6.27 22.24 2.41
CA LYS A 225 -5.07 21.68 1.76
C LYS A 225 -5.36 20.26 1.30
N ILE A 226 -5.89 19.41 2.18
CA ILE A 226 -6.25 18.01 1.84
C ILE A 226 -7.25 17.98 0.68
N GLU A 227 -8.34 18.75 0.74
CA GLU A 227 -9.32 18.86 -0.34
C GLU A 227 -8.67 19.28 -1.67
N GLY A 228 -7.79 20.30 -1.62
CA GLY A 228 -7.14 20.82 -2.82
C GLY A 228 -6.14 19.86 -3.45
N GLU A 229 -5.38 19.10 -2.67
CA GLU A 229 -4.42 18.12 -3.14
C GLU A 229 -5.15 16.87 -3.67
N LEU A 230 -6.05 16.29 -2.89
CA LEU A 230 -6.79 15.09 -3.28
C LEU A 230 -7.71 15.33 -4.49
N SER A 231 -8.34 16.51 -4.58
CA SER A 231 -9.16 16.85 -5.75
C SER A 231 -8.34 16.79 -7.04
N ARG A 232 -7.14 17.40 -7.07
CA ARG A 232 -6.26 17.40 -8.25
C ARG A 232 -5.76 16.00 -8.60
N ILE A 233 -5.31 15.23 -7.60
CA ILE A 233 -4.81 13.88 -7.77
C ILE A 233 -5.92 12.99 -8.35
N CYS A 234 -7.07 12.93 -7.68
CA CYS A 234 -8.17 12.08 -8.09
C CYS A 234 -8.73 12.45 -9.46
N GLU A 235 -8.94 13.75 -9.75
CA GLU A 235 -9.43 14.21 -11.05
C GLU A 235 -8.49 13.76 -12.17
N TYR A 236 -7.18 13.95 -11.97
CA TYR A 236 -6.18 13.58 -12.96
C TYR A 236 -6.14 12.07 -13.21
N GLU A 237 -6.02 11.26 -12.16
CA GLU A 237 -5.88 9.80 -12.30
C GLU A 237 -7.16 9.12 -12.80
N LEU A 238 -8.33 9.59 -12.37
CA LEU A 238 -9.62 9.15 -12.93
C LEU A 238 -9.71 9.42 -14.44
N LYS A 239 -9.27 10.60 -14.88
CA LYS A 239 -9.23 10.95 -16.31
C LYS A 239 -8.19 10.12 -17.05
N LEU A 240 -7.03 9.92 -16.47
CA LEU A 240 -5.94 9.12 -17.05
C LEU A 240 -6.38 7.68 -17.36
N MET A 241 -7.15 7.08 -16.46
CA MET A 241 -7.54 5.67 -16.51
C MET A 241 -8.98 5.43 -17.02
N ASP A 242 -9.57 6.42 -17.70
CA ASP A 242 -10.91 6.36 -18.30
C ASP A 242 -12.05 6.11 -17.30
N GLY A 243 -11.95 6.67 -16.10
CA GLY A 243 -13.01 6.72 -15.10
C GLY A 243 -12.74 5.87 -13.84
N ALA A 244 -13.69 5.96 -12.90
CA ALA A 244 -13.62 5.28 -11.62
C ALA A 244 -14.02 3.80 -11.76
N PRO A 245 -13.22 2.88 -11.18
CA PRO A 245 -13.60 1.47 -11.11
C PRO A 245 -14.38 1.13 -9.81
N PHE A 246 -14.96 2.12 -9.16
CA PHE A 246 -15.69 2.03 -7.89
C PHE A 246 -16.92 2.96 -7.90
N GLU A 247 -17.83 2.75 -6.95
CA GLU A 247 -18.97 3.66 -6.70
C GLU A 247 -18.62 4.74 -5.68
N HIS A 248 -17.85 4.39 -4.64
CA HIS A 248 -17.34 5.31 -3.63
C HIS A 248 -15.93 4.90 -3.20
N TYR A 249 -15.16 5.87 -2.70
CA TYR A 249 -13.79 5.67 -2.22
C TYR A 249 -13.53 6.46 -0.93
N THR A 250 -12.74 5.87 -0.02
CA THR A 250 -12.43 6.49 1.26
C THR A 250 -10.92 6.58 1.49
N PHE A 251 -10.40 7.80 1.65
CA PHE A 251 -9.08 8.03 2.23
C PHE A 251 -9.20 8.01 3.75
N ILE A 252 -8.52 7.09 4.43
CA ILE A 252 -8.38 7.07 5.89
C ILE A 252 -7.02 7.64 6.21
N LEU A 253 -6.99 8.81 6.84
CA LEU A 253 -5.77 9.59 7.06
C LEU A 253 -5.48 9.69 8.56
N HIS A 254 -4.36 9.14 8.99
CA HIS A 254 -3.77 9.37 10.30
C HIS A 254 -2.66 10.40 10.17
N ILE A 255 -2.86 11.59 10.75
CA ILE A 255 -1.93 12.71 10.62
C ILE A 255 -1.44 13.16 11.97
N GLY A 256 -0.14 13.15 12.17
CA GLY A 256 0.49 13.63 13.39
C GLY A 256 1.62 12.76 13.89
N LYS A 257 2.14 13.12 15.08
CA LYS A 257 3.21 12.38 15.71
C LYS A 257 2.73 10.99 16.14
N GLY A 258 3.37 9.95 15.63
CA GLY A 258 3.02 8.56 15.95
C GLY A 258 2.00 7.95 15.01
N ALA A 259 1.57 8.66 13.96
CA ALA A 259 0.65 8.15 12.94
C ALA A 259 1.23 7.02 12.07
N GLY A 260 2.47 6.62 12.29
CA GLY A 260 3.19 5.69 11.41
C GLY A 260 3.79 6.38 10.20
N GLY A 261 4.01 5.64 9.12
CA GLY A 261 4.54 6.18 7.86
C GLY A 261 4.13 5.33 6.67
N GLY A 262 3.78 5.98 5.55
CA GLY A 262 3.40 5.34 4.29
C GLY A 262 1.90 5.17 4.10
N GLY A 263 1.51 4.37 3.12
CA GLY A 263 0.15 4.06 2.81
C GLY A 263 -0.07 2.57 2.59
N MET A 264 -1.31 2.15 2.62
CA MET A 264 -1.75 0.80 2.31
C MET A 264 -2.97 0.89 1.41
N GLU A 265 -2.82 0.33 0.23
CA GLU A 265 -3.83 0.33 -0.80
C GLU A 265 -4.91 -0.73 -0.56
N HIS A 266 -6.16 -0.38 -0.85
CA HIS A 266 -7.32 -1.25 -0.84
C HIS A 266 -8.16 -1.08 -2.11
N ALA A 267 -9.09 -2.00 -2.37
CA ALA A 267 -9.90 -1.96 -3.60
C ALA A 267 -10.71 -0.66 -3.75
N ASN A 268 -11.22 -0.10 -2.64
CA ASN A 268 -12.06 1.09 -2.64
C ASN A 268 -11.69 2.08 -1.51
N SER A 269 -10.50 1.94 -0.95
CA SER A 269 -9.96 2.87 0.07
C SER A 269 -8.44 2.83 0.09
N THR A 270 -7.85 3.74 0.83
CA THR A 270 -6.46 3.66 1.29
C THR A 270 -6.37 4.16 2.72
N ALA A 271 -5.47 3.54 3.50
CA ALA A 271 -5.07 4.05 4.80
C ALA A 271 -3.69 4.70 4.67
N ILE A 272 -3.54 5.93 5.15
CA ILE A 272 -2.30 6.70 5.07
C ILE A 272 -1.92 7.21 6.47
N GLY A 273 -0.67 6.92 6.89
CA GLY A 273 -0.08 7.46 8.10
C GLY A 273 1.06 8.43 7.77
N ILE A 274 0.96 9.69 8.22
CA ILE A 274 1.95 10.74 7.90
C ILE A 274 2.17 11.68 9.09
N PRO A 275 3.40 12.23 9.24
CA PRO A 275 3.70 13.14 10.35
C PRO A 275 3.05 14.53 10.22
N SER A 276 2.72 14.97 9.02
CA SER A 276 1.96 16.21 8.71
C SER A 276 1.37 16.12 7.31
N ASP A 277 0.39 16.97 7.02
CA ASP A 277 -0.24 17.05 5.69
C ASP A 277 0.70 17.54 4.57
N ASP A 278 1.94 17.93 4.87
CA ASP A 278 2.96 18.25 3.86
C ASP A 278 3.44 17.01 3.09
N TYR A 279 3.24 15.84 3.64
CA TYR A 279 3.62 14.57 3.00
C TYR A 279 2.46 13.91 2.24
N LEU A 280 1.24 14.48 2.33
CA LEU A 280 0.04 13.83 1.82
C LEU A 280 0.08 13.60 0.31
N ALA A 281 0.40 14.64 -0.46
CA ALA A 281 0.29 14.59 -1.92
C ALA A 281 1.11 13.44 -2.53
N GLY A 282 2.36 13.24 -2.07
CA GLY A 282 3.24 12.18 -2.57
C GLY A 282 2.68 10.78 -2.31
N VAL A 283 2.28 10.53 -1.05
CA VAL A 283 1.72 9.23 -0.68
C VAL A 283 0.36 9.02 -1.35
N ALA A 284 -0.52 10.01 -1.33
CA ALA A 284 -1.86 9.88 -1.89
C ALA A 284 -1.87 9.62 -3.40
N ALA A 285 -0.95 10.23 -4.17
CA ALA A 285 -0.84 9.99 -5.60
C ALA A 285 -0.37 8.56 -5.92
N HIS A 286 0.48 7.99 -5.09
CA HIS A 286 0.89 6.59 -5.21
C HIS A 286 -0.27 5.65 -4.84
N GLU A 287 -0.85 5.83 -3.65
CA GLU A 287 -1.89 4.96 -3.12
C GLU A 287 -3.19 4.98 -3.92
N PHE A 288 -3.59 6.14 -4.45
CA PHE A 288 -4.79 6.21 -5.27
C PHE A 288 -4.60 5.54 -6.63
N PHE A 289 -3.38 5.59 -7.20
CA PHE A 289 -3.07 4.90 -8.44
C PHE A 289 -3.14 3.37 -8.32
N HIS A 290 -2.92 2.81 -7.14
CA HIS A 290 -3.12 1.39 -6.86
C HIS A 290 -4.55 0.89 -7.11
N LEU A 291 -5.54 1.76 -7.19
CA LEU A 291 -6.88 1.39 -7.65
C LEU A 291 -6.86 0.59 -8.96
N TRP A 292 -5.94 0.95 -9.84
CA TRP A 292 -5.74 0.24 -11.10
C TRP A 292 -4.55 -0.73 -11.00
N ASN A 293 -3.38 -0.26 -10.71
CA ASN A 293 -2.15 -1.03 -10.58
C ASN A 293 -1.79 -1.15 -9.09
N VAL A 294 -2.28 -2.11 -8.37
CA VAL A 294 -2.37 -3.55 -8.46
C VAL A 294 -3.77 -4.11 -8.10
N LYS A 295 -4.71 -3.27 -7.66
CA LYS A 295 -5.99 -3.81 -7.14
C LYS A 295 -6.88 -4.35 -8.26
N ARG A 296 -6.66 -3.96 -9.53
CA ARG A 296 -7.42 -4.43 -10.70
C ARG A 296 -6.56 -5.01 -11.81
N ILE A 297 -5.47 -4.35 -12.18
CA ILE A 297 -4.43 -4.89 -13.05
C ILE A 297 -3.54 -5.75 -12.16
N ARG A 298 -3.82 -7.05 -12.06
CA ARG A 298 -3.21 -7.97 -11.08
C ARG A 298 -2.31 -8.99 -11.73
N PRO A 299 -1.11 -9.26 -11.19
CA PRO A 299 -0.32 -10.40 -11.61
C PRO A 299 -1.02 -11.71 -11.21
N ALA A 300 -0.98 -12.71 -12.08
CA ALA A 300 -1.59 -14.02 -11.85
C ALA A 300 -0.99 -14.74 -10.62
N THR A 301 0.23 -14.41 -10.28
CA THR A 301 0.96 -14.95 -9.13
C THR A 301 0.46 -14.42 -7.78
N LEU A 302 -0.23 -13.27 -7.74
CA LEU A 302 -0.78 -12.68 -6.51
C LEU A 302 -2.30 -12.84 -6.38
N TRP A 303 -2.95 -13.61 -7.27
CA TRP A 303 -4.40 -13.78 -7.23
C TRP A 303 -4.84 -15.22 -7.52
N PRO A 304 -5.77 -15.79 -6.71
CA PRO A 304 -6.30 -15.23 -5.46
C PRO A 304 -5.23 -15.12 -4.36
N VAL A 305 -5.46 -14.22 -3.40
CA VAL A 305 -4.52 -14.04 -2.27
C VAL A 305 -4.51 -15.31 -1.41
N ASP A 306 -3.32 -15.83 -1.10
CA ASP A 306 -3.13 -16.89 -0.11
C ASP A 306 -2.69 -16.25 1.22
N PHE A 307 -3.62 -16.13 2.17
CA PHE A 307 -3.35 -15.50 3.46
C PHE A 307 -2.50 -16.37 4.40
N SER A 308 -2.24 -17.64 4.06
CA SER A 308 -1.57 -18.60 4.95
C SER A 308 -0.05 -18.67 4.77
N LYS A 309 0.47 -18.14 3.67
CA LYS A 309 1.92 -18.23 3.32
C LYS A 309 2.32 -17.13 2.34
N GLU A 310 3.63 -17.08 2.06
CA GLU A 310 4.20 -16.19 1.05
C GLU A 310 3.63 -16.48 -0.34
N GLN A 311 3.36 -15.40 -1.10
CA GLN A 311 3.06 -15.45 -2.52
C GLN A 311 4.13 -14.70 -3.31
N TYR A 312 4.80 -15.38 -4.20
CA TYR A 312 5.93 -14.85 -4.94
C TYR A 312 5.50 -14.31 -6.30
N THR A 313 5.99 -13.14 -6.65
CA THR A 313 5.80 -12.53 -7.97
C THR A 313 7.08 -11.85 -8.43
N ARG A 314 7.27 -11.78 -9.74
CA ARG A 314 8.36 -11.01 -10.38
C ARG A 314 7.90 -9.63 -10.84
N ALA A 315 6.70 -9.21 -10.47
CA ALA A 315 6.05 -8.01 -11.03
C ALA A 315 5.93 -6.84 -10.04
N LEU A 316 6.54 -6.87 -8.85
CA LEU A 316 6.43 -5.74 -7.92
C LEU A 316 7.14 -4.48 -8.45
N TRP A 317 8.18 -4.63 -9.26
CA TRP A 317 8.79 -3.50 -9.93
C TRP A 317 7.78 -2.71 -10.79
N PHE A 318 6.75 -3.39 -11.32
CA PHE A 318 5.66 -2.77 -12.04
C PHE A 318 4.52 -2.36 -11.10
N ALA A 319 4.07 -3.28 -10.22
CA ALA A 319 2.96 -3.04 -9.32
C ALA A 319 3.23 -1.87 -8.36
N GLU A 320 4.47 -1.71 -7.89
CA GLU A 320 4.90 -0.68 -6.95
C GLU A 320 5.76 0.40 -7.64
N GLY A 321 6.78 -0.05 -8.38
CA GLY A 321 7.73 0.89 -8.99
C GLY A 321 7.10 1.75 -10.08
N VAL A 322 6.33 1.17 -11.01
CA VAL A 322 5.61 1.97 -12.01
C VAL A 322 4.46 2.76 -11.36
N THR A 323 3.86 2.29 -10.28
CA THR A 323 2.94 3.11 -9.48
C THR A 323 3.65 4.35 -8.92
N SER A 324 4.90 4.22 -8.46
CA SER A 324 5.72 5.37 -8.05
C SER A 324 6.01 6.31 -9.23
N THR A 325 6.27 5.78 -10.45
CA THR A 325 6.35 6.61 -11.68
C THR A 325 5.08 7.45 -11.84
N TYR A 326 3.90 6.83 -11.65
CA TYR A 326 2.62 7.55 -11.80
C TYR A 326 2.35 8.48 -10.63
N GLY A 327 2.81 8.20 -9.44
CA GLY A 327 2.83 9.16 -8.32
C GLY A 327 3.57 10.45 -8.71
N ALA A 328 4.81 10.34 -9.21
CA ALA A 328 5.62 11.47 -9.68
C ALA A 328 4.97 12.19 -10.88
N TYR A 329 4.45 11.44 -11.86
CA TYR A 329 3.73 12.00 -13.01
C TYR A 329 2.47 12.75 -12.58
N THR A 330 1.66 12.20 -11.69
CA THR A 330 0.48 12.87 -11.16
C THR A 330 0.84 14.20 -10.51
N LEU A 331 1.88 14.22 -9.69
CA LEU A 331 2.31 15.43 -8.99
C LEU A 331 2.78 16.54 -9.95
N VAL A 332 3.59 16.21 -10.95
CA VAL A 332 4.07 17.24 -11.92
C VAL A 332 2.97 17.65 -12.88
N ARG A 333 2.16 16.73 -13.37
CA ARG A 333 1.09 16.99 -14.35
C ARG A 333 -0.11 17.77 -13.76
N THR A 334 -0.29 17.70 -12.45
CA THR A 334 -1.32 18.47 -11.72
C THR A 334 -0.78 19.81 -11.17
N GLY A 335 0.53 20.05 -11.30
CA GLY A 335 1.19 21.24 -10.76
C GLY A 335 1.34 21.26 -9.25
N LEU A 336 1.22 20.08 -8.59
CA LEU A 336 1.60 19.90 -7.18
C LEU A 336 3.12 19.88 -7.03
N TRP A 337 3.84 19.39 -8.04
CA TRP A 337 5.27 19.56 -8.18
C TRP A 337 5.61 20.48 -9.36
N SER A 338 6.69 21.25 -9.20
CA SER A 338 7.36 21.91 -10.31
C SER A 338 8.14 20.86 -11.13
N LYS A 339 8.51 21.23 -12.37
CA LYS A 339 9.39 20.39 -13.18
C LYS A 339 10.74 20.12 -12.52
N ASP A 340 11.27 21.10 -11.75
CA ASP A 340 12.55 20.94 -11.07
C ASP A 340 12.46 19.93 -9.91
N GLN A 341 11.32 19.87 -9.22
CA GLN A 341 11.05 18.82 -8.22
C GLN A 341 10.95 17.44 -8.88
N PHE A 342 10.28 17.33 -10.02
CA PHE A 342 10.20 16.07 -10.77
C PHE A 342 11.57 15.60 -11.27
N TYR A 343 12.38 16.49 -11.84
CA TYR A 343 13.75 16.15 -12.24
C TYR A 343 14.65 15.81 -11.04
N GLY A 344 14.44 16.50 -9.92
CA GLY A 344 15.14 16.22 -8.67
C GLY A 344 14.82 14.81 -8.18
N ASP A 345 13.55 14.42 -8.17
CA ASP A 345 13.11 13.07 -7.78
C ASP A 345 13.76 11.99 -8.65
N LEU A 346 13.69 12.09 -9.99
CA LEU A 346 14.36 11.13 -10.88
C LEU A 346 15.87 11.07 -10.62
N GLY A 347 16.53 12.20 -10.40
CA GLY A 347 17.95 12.25 -10.02
C GLY A 347 18.24 11.55 -8.69
N GLU A 348 17.38 11.71 -7.71
CA GLU A 348 17.48 11.03 -6.41
C GLU A 348 17.26 9.51 -6.54
N GLN A 349 16.28 9.05 -7.34
CA GLN A 349 16.06 7.61 -7.59
C GLN A 349 17.27 6.98 -8.29
N ILE A 350 17.86 7.65 -9.28
CA ILE A 350 19.09 7.17 -9.93
C ILE A 350 20.26 7.14 -8.93
N THR A 351 20.41 8.16 -8.11
CA THR A 351 21.45 8.23 -7.07
C THR A 351 21.32 7.07 -6.07
N GLU A 352 20.11 6.84 -5.56
CA GLU A 352 19.84 5.75 -4.64
C GLU A 352 20.15 4.39 -5.29
N LEU A 353 19.69 4.17 -6.53
CA LEU A 353 19.92 2.90 -7.23
C LEU A 353 21.41 2.65 -7.49
N GLU A 354 22.13 3.64 -7.99
CA GLU A 354 23.57 3.51 -8.32
C GLU A 354 24.46 3.48 -7.07
N SER A 355 23.99 3.99 -5.93
CA SER A 355 24.71 3.89 -4.66
C SER A 355 24.69 2.47 -4.07
N ARG A 356 23.78 1.60 -4.53
CA ARG A 356 23.64 0.23 -4.03
C ARG A 356 24.52 -0.74 -4.77
N PRO A 357 25.52 -1.38 -4.13
CA PRO A 357 26.32 -2.43 -4.74
C PRO A 357 25.49 -3.56 -5.34
N ALA A 358 24.35 -3.89 -4.71
CA ALA A 358 23.42 -4.92 -5.17
C ALA A 358 22.86 -4.67 -6.59
N ASN A 359 22.86 -3.43 -7.08
CA ASN A 359 22.42 -3.10 -8.45
C ASN A 359 23.24 -3.81 -9.54
N LYS A 360 24.45 -4.31 -9.19
CA LYS A 360 25.32 -5.05 -10.13
C LYS A 360 24.92 -6.51 -10.32
N TRP A 361 24.08 -7.08 -9.46
CA TRP A 361 23.72 -8.50 -9.52
C TRP A 361 22.25 -8.81 -9.28
N GLN A 362 21.43 -7.88 -8.76
CA GLN A 362 20.01 -8.09 -8.55
C GLN A 362 19.18 -7.32 -9.60
N SER A 363 18.42 -8.06 -10.39
CA SER A 363 17.48 -7.50 -11.35
C SER A 363 16.21 -6.96 -10.67
N ALA A 364 15.37 -6.24 -11.44
CA ALA A 364 14.07 -5.77 -10.94
C ALA A 364 13.10 -6.93 -10.63
N GLU A 365 13.14 -7.99 -11.44
CA GLU A 365 12.36 -9.21 -11.21
C GLU A 365 12.84 -9.99 -9.99
N GLU A 366 14.16 -10.08 -9.76
CA GLU A 366 14.71 -10.74 -8.58
C GLU A 366 14.39 -9.95 -7.31
N SER A 367 14.56 -8.64 -7.32
CA SER A 367 14.16 -7.77 -6.20
C SER A 367 12.65 -7.92 -5.87
N SER A 368 11.81 -8.03 -6.91
CA SER A 368 10.38 -8.29 -6.72
C SER A 368 10.11 -9.65 -6.08
N LEU A 369 10.82 -10.68 -6.51
CA LEU A 369 10.69 -12.03 -5.97
C LEU A 369 11.16 -12.12 -4.52
N ASP A 370 12.23 -11.39 -4.20
CA ASP A 370 12.88 -11.35 -2.89
C ASP A 370 12.25 -10.36 -1.92
N ALA A 371 11.09 -9.75 -2.27
CA ALA A 371 10.39 -8.79 -1.43
C ALA A 371 10.16 -9.29 0.01
N TRP A 372 9.91 -10.57 0.18
CA TRP A 372 9.74 -11.22 1.48
C TRP A 372 10.99 -11.17 2.35
N LEU A 373 12.18 -11.15 1.75
CA LEU A 373 13.47 -11.00 2.45
C LEU A 373 13.77 -9.54 2.78
N GLU A 374 13.38 -8.61 1.91
CA GLU A 374 13.64 -7.18 2.11
C GLU A 374 12.99 -6.60 3.36
N LYS A 375 11.84 -7.14 3.78
CA LYS A 375 11.11 -6.68 4.98
C LYS A 375 11.73 -7.15 6.30
N TYR A 376 12.71 -8.04 6.25
CA TYR A 376 13.47 -8.42 7.44
C TYR A 376 14.74 -7.54 7.54
N PRO A 377 14.90 -6.72 8.58
CA PRO A 377 16.00 -5.75 8.68
C PRO A 377 17.39 -6.35 8.55
N MET A 378 17.56 -7.64 8.90
CA MET A 378 18.85 -8.34 8.80
C MET A 378 19.26 -8.65 7.36
N TYR A 379 18.33 -8.65 6.41
CA TYR A 379 18.59 -8.95 5.00
C TYR A 379 18.52 -7.71 4.11
N ASN A 380 17.80 -6.67 4.54
CA ASN A 380 17.65 -5.43 3.79
C ASN A 380 18.86 -4.52 4.01
N GLY A 381 19.79 -4.59 3.09
CA GLY A 381 20.96 -3.73 3.08
C GLY A 381 21.39 -3.38 1.66
N PRO A 382 22.09 -2.25 1.45
CA PRO A 382 22.50 -1.80 0.11
C PRO A 382 23.43 -2.80 -0.60
N ASP A 383 24.14 -3.62 0.14
CA ASP A 383 24.99 -4.68 -0.41
C ASP A 383 24.21 -5.92 -0.82
N CYS A 384 23.00 -6.12 -0.32
CA CYS A 384 22.23 -7.34 -0.49
C CYS A 384 21.05 -7.18 -1.44
N SER A 385 20.44 -5.98 -1.51
CA SER A 385 19.22 -5.78 -2.29
C SER A 385 19.12 -4.40 -2.92
N VAL A 386 18.41 -4.32 -4.05
CA VAL A 386 17.88 -3.07 -4.61
C VAL A 386 16.39 -2.96 -4.31
N SER A 387 15.86 -1.76 -4.19
CA SER A 387 14.43 -1.55 -4.05
C SER A 387 13.73 -1.73 -5.39
N TYR A 388 12.73 -2.64 -5.44
CA TYR A 388 11.85 -2.76 -6.61
C TYR A 388 10.99 -1.51 -6.83
N TYR A 389 10.76 -0.68 -5.80
CA TYR A 389 10.16 0.65 -5.94
C TYR A 389 11.07 1.58 -6.75
N THR A 390 12.30 1.79 -6.28
CA THR A 390 13.27 2.70 -6.90
C THR A 390 13.63 2.25 -8.32
N LYS A 391 14.04 0.97 -8.48
CA LYS A 391 14.43 0.44 -9.80
C LYS A 391 13.24 0.41 -10.76
N GLY A 392 12.05 0.07 -10.27
CA GLY A 392 10.83 0.03 -11.07
C GLY A 392 10.33 1.42 -11.48
N GLN A 393 10.45 2.44 -10.62
CA GLN A 393 10.13 3.83 -10.99
C GLN A 393 11.03 4.29 -12.14
N VAL A 394 12.34 4.11 -12.01
CA VAL A 394 13.29 4.49 -13.05
C VAL A 394 13.00 3.74 -14.36
N LEU A 395 12.74 2.42 -14.30
CA LEU A 395 12.39 1.62 -15.48
C LEU A 395 11.09 2.11 -16.14
N GLY A 396 10.09 2.49 -15.36
CA GLY A 396 8.83 3.05 -15.86
C GLY A 396 9.04 4.35 -16.64
N GLU A 397 9.84 5.28 -16.10
CA GLU A 397 10.15 6.55 -16.76
C GLU A 397 10.99 6.34 -18.05
N LEU A 398 11.99 5.45 -17.99
CA LEU A 398 12.78 5.13 -19.18
C LEU A 398 11.95 4.44 -20.27
N LEU A 399 11.03 3.55 -19.90
CA LEU A 399 10.12 2.89 -20.83
C LEU A 399 9.14 3.89 -21.48
N ASP A 400 8.59 4.85 -20.71
CA ASP A 400 7.74 5.91 -21.26
C ASP A 400 8.48 6.74 -22.33
N ILE A 401 9.73 7.15 -22.05
CA ILE A 401 10.57 7.88 -23.01
C ILE A 401 10.76 7.06 -24.30
N LEU A 402 11.08 5.77 -24.18
CA LEU A 402 11.28 4.88 -25.34
C LEU A 402 10.02 4.69 -26.17
N ILE A 403 8.85 4.54 -25.53
CA ILE A 403 7.56 4.45 -26.23
C ILE A 403 7.28 5.75 -26.98
N ARG A 404 7.45 6.90 -26.32
CA ARG A 404 7.25 8.22 -26.93
C ARG A 404 8.19 8.46 -28.11
N ASP A 405 9.47 8.12 -27.97
CA ASP A 405 10.44 8.28 -29.06
C ASP A 405 10.08 7.41 -30.26
N ARG A 406 9.74 6.14 -30.04
CA ARG A 406 9.40 5.20 -31.12
C ARG A 406 8.14 5.59 -31.87
N THR A 407 7.19 6.22 -31.21
CA THR A 407 5.90 6.60 -31.77
C THR A 407 5.82 8.08 -32.19
N ASP A 408 6.94 8.79 -32.22
CA ASP A 408 6.96 10.26 -32.43
C ASP A 408 5.99 10.99 -31.48
N ASN A 409 6.05 10.63 -30.21
CA ASN A 409 5.21 11.14 -29.12
C ASN A 409 3.69 10.98 -29.35
N LYS A 410 3.25 9.98 -30.13
CA LYS A 410 1.82 9.69 -30.34
C LYS A 410 1.26 8.72 -29.29
N LYS A 411 2.13 7.97 -28.62
CA LYS A 411 1.82 6.99 -27.59
C LYS A 411 2.77 7.17 -26.40
N SER A 412 2.35 6.66 -25.25
CA SER A 412 3.06 6.76 -23.99
C SER A 412 2.82 5.53 -23.11
N LEU A 413 3.46 5.46 -21.95
CA LEU A 413 3.19 4.45 -20.93
C LEU A 413 1.73 4.52 -20.44
N ASP A 414 1.08 5.69 -20.51
CA ASP A 414 -0.35 5.86 -20.21
C ASP A 414 -1.24 4.95 -21.09
N ASP A 415 -0.87 4.79 -22.39
CA ASP A 415 -1.58 3.89 -23.30
C ASP A 415 -1.37 2.42 -22.93
N VAL A 416 -0.19 2.05 -22.44
CA VAL A 416 0.10 0.68 -21.96
C VAL A 416 -0.79 0.34 -20.76
N LEU A 417 -0.87 1.24 -19.77
CA LEU A 417 -1.72 1.01 -18.60
C LEU A 417 -3.20 0.96 -18.93
N ARG A 418 -3.68 1.83 -19.82
CA ARG A 418 -5.06 1.74 -20.32
C ARG A 418 -5.32 0.44 -21.08
N GLY A 419 -4.33 -0.05 -21.84
CA GLY A 419 -4.36 -1.34 -22.49
C GLY A 419 -4.47 -2.49 -21.48
N MET A 420 -3.59 -2.50 -20.48
CA MET A 420 -3.62 -3.48 -19.37
C MET A 420 -4.96 -3.45 -18.62
N ASN A 421 -5.50 -2.26 -18.35
CA ASN A 421 -6.82 -2.12 -17.72
C ASN A 421 -7.94 -2.69 -18.59
N THR A 422 -7.89 -2.48 -19.92
CA THR A 422 -8.92 -2.91 -20.85
C THR A 422 -8.86 -4.40 -21.12
N ASP A 423 -7.67 -4.95 -21.37
CA ASP A 423 -7.47 -6.32 -21.85
C ASP A 423 -7.41 -7.35 -20.71
N PHE A 424 -7.07 -6.89 -19.49
CA PHE A 424 -6.98 -7.74 -18.30
C PHE A 424 -8.01 -7.35 -17.24
N ALA A 425 -7.88 -6.21 -16.58
CA ALA A 425 -8.70 -5.84 -15.43
C ALA A 425 -10.21 -5.81 -15.75
N LYS A 426 -10.63 -5.09 -16.80
CA LYS A 426 -12.06 -5.01 -17.23
C LYS A 426 -12.60 -6.35 -17.75
N GLN A 427 -11.72 -7.31 -18.05
CA GLN A 427 -12.10 -8.67 -18.46
C GLN A 427 -12.08 -9.67 -17.29
N GLY A 428 -11.78 -9.21 -16.07
CA GLY A 428 -11.61 -10.09 -14.89
C GLY A 428 -10.43 -11.06 -15.04
N LYS A 429 -9.41 -10.71 -15.82
CA LYS A 429 -8.21 -11.50 -16.07
C LYS A 429 -7.02 -10.95 -15.29
N THR A 430 -6.10 -11.82 -14.95
CA THR A 430 -4.78 -11.49 -14.43
C THR A 430 -3.73 -11.57 -15.52
N TYR A 431 -2.60 -10.85 -15.36
CA TYR A 431 -1.50 -10.85 -16.32
C TYR A 431 -0.32 -11.72 -15.84
N ARG A 432 0.52 -12.18 -16.79
CA ARG A 432 1.70 -13.04 -16.52
C ARG A 432 2.93 -12.18 -16.34
N ASP A 433 3.17 -11.69 -15.13
CA ASP A 433 4.36 -10.91 -14.75
C ASP A 433 4.88 -9.98 -15.90
N SER A 434 6.18 -9.88 -16.12
CA SER A 434 6.77 -8.99 -17.14
C SER A 434 6.41 -9.35 -18.60
N LEU A 435 5.97 -10.59 -18.87
CA LEU A 435 5.69 -11.02 -20.26
C LEU A 435 4.52 -10.26 -20.88
N ASP A 436 3.38 -10.21 -20.20
CA ASP A 436 2.19 -9.54 -20.75
C ASP A 436 2.38 -8.01 -20.76
N LEU A 437 3.14 -7.46 -19.81
CA LEU A 437 3.56 -6.05 -19.82
C LEU A 437 4.39 -5.71 -21.05
N ARG A 438 5.38 -6.55 -21.35
CA ARG A 438 6.20 -6.38 -22.55
C ARG A 438 5.33 -6.42 -23.82
N LEU A 439 4.47 -7.42 -23.93
CA LEU A 439 3.61 -7.58 -25.10
C LEU A 439 2.65 -6.39 -25.29
N GLU A 440 2.11 -5.84 -24.21
CA GLU A 440 1.26 -4.64 -24.30
C GLU A 440 2.07 -3.39 -24.69
N ALA A 441 3.28 -3.20 -24.12
CA ALA A 441 4.18 -2.13 -24.53
C ALA A 441 4.58 -2.25 -26.01
N GLU A 442 4.88 -3.46 -26.51
CA GLU A 442 5.18 -3.74 -27.92
C GLU A 442 4.00 -3.45 -28.84
N LYS A 443 2.79 -3.83 -28.42
CA LYS A 443 1.54 -3.53 -29.14
C LYS A 443 1.29 -2.02 -29.25
N VAL A 444 1.49 -1.28 -28.17
CA VAL A 444 1.32 0.19 -28.12
C VAL A 444 2.35 0.90 -28.98
N ALA A 445 3.61 0.49 -28.89
CA ALA A 445 4.73 1.16 -29.57
C ALA A 445 4.99 0.67 -31.01
N GLY A 446 4.34 -0.42 -31.42
CA GLY A 446 4.51 -0.99 -32.77
C GLY A 446 5.89 -1.60 -33.02
N GLY A 447 6.57 -2.10 -31.96
CA GLY A 447 7.89 -2.70 -32.10
C GLY A 447 8.38 -3.37 -30.83
N SER A 448 9.44 -4.20 -30.94
CA SER A 448 9.90 -5.04 -29.82
C SER A 448 10.57 -4.26 -28.70
N PHE A 449 10.27 -4.64 -27.46
CA PHE A 449 10.98 -4.26 -26.24
C PHE A 449 11.69 -5.46 -25.59
N GLU A 450 11.86 -6.55 -26.32
CA GLU A 450 12.48 -7.77 -25.79
C GLU A 450 13.86 -7.51 -25.17
N GLU A 451 14.71 -6.71 -25.84
CA GLU A 451 16.03 -6.33 -25.31
C GLU A 451 15.91 -5.55 -24.00
N PHE A 452 15.01 -4.55 -23.93
CA PHE A 452 14.81 -3.76 -22.72
C PHE A 452 14.37 -4.63 -21.53
N PHE A 453 13.41 -5.51 -21.74
CA PHE A 453 12.91 -6.39 -20.67
C PHE A 453 13.93 -7.46 -20.29
N ARG A 454 14.64 -8.05 -21.26
CA ARG A 454 15.67 -9.07 -21.01
C ARG A 454 16.85 -8.50 -20.21
N ASP A 455 17.36 -7.33 -20.60
CA ASP A 455 18.63 -6.81 -20.09
C ASP A 455 18.41 -5.96 -18.82
N TYR A 456 17.34 -5.17 -18.75
CA TYR A 456 17.15 -4.19 -17.66
C TYR A 456 16.07 -4.57 -16.64
N VAL A 457 15.12 -5.43 -17.01
CA VAL A 457 14.06 -5.89 -16.09
C VAL A 457 14.42 -7.26 -15.51
N ALA A 458 14.74 -8.23 -16.35
CA ALA A 458 15.03 -9.62 -15.96
C ALA A 458 16.52 -9.87 -15.62
N ALA A 459 17.43 -9.01 -16.11
CA ALA A 459 18.86 -9.07 -15.79
C ALA A 459 19.33 -7.74 -15.17
N PRO A 460 20.46 -7.73 -14.43
CA PRO A 460 20.99 -6.55 -13.76
C PRO A 460 21.96 -5.75 -14.65
N GLU A 461 21.71 -5.68 -15.96
CA GLU A 461 22.57 -4.90 -16.84
C GLU A 461 22.49 -3.40 -16.51
N PRO A 462 23.59 -2.65 -16.60
CA PRO A 462 23.62 -1.22 -16.32
C PRO A 462 22.62 -0.44 -17.17
N LEU A 463 21.78 0.35 -16.52
CA LEU A 463 20.75 1.14 -17.21
C LEU A 463 21.39 2.24 -18.08
N PRO A 464 21.01 2.37 -19.35
CA PRO A 464 21.60 3.35 -20.27
C PRO A 464 20.94 4.73 -20.10
N TYR A 465 20.95 5.29 -18.89
CA TYR A 465 20.27 6.53 -18.51
C TYR A 465 20.49 7.66 -19.53
N GLN A 466 21.74 8.08 -19.72
CA GLN A 466 22.07 9.22 -20.60
C GLN A 466 21.53 9.04 -22.01
N ARG A 467 21.64 7.83 -22.57
CA ARG A 467 21.15 7.52 -23.91
C ARG A 467 19.63 7.70 -24.03
N ILE A 468 18.90 7.28 -22.98
CA ILE A 468 17.43 7.31 -23.03
C ILE A 468 16.92 8.71 -22.66
N VAL A 469 17.40 9.35 -21.59
CA VAL A 469 16.91 10.68 -21.20
C VAL A 469 17.19 11.74 -22.28
N ALA A 470 18.26 11.59 -23.06
CA ALA A 470 18.55 12.47 -24.19
C ALA A 470 17.46 12.47 -25.26
N LEU A 471 16.71 11.37 -25.43
CA LEU A 471 15.55 11.31 -26.34
C LEU A 471 14.42 12.26 -25.91
N ALA A 472 14.36 12.60 -24.62
CA ALA A 472 13.45 13.60 -24.07
C ALA A 472 14.10 14.99 -23.94
N GLY A 473 15.28 15.21 -24.52
CA GLY A 473 15.99 16.48 -24.41
C GLY A 473 16.45 16.79 -22.99
N LEU A 474 16.79 15.74 -22.25
CA LEU A 474 17.34 15.82 -20.91
C LEU A 474 18.80 15.34 -20.91
N ASP A 475 19.58 15.86 -19.98
CA ASP A 475 20.98 15.53 -19.76
C ASP A 475 21.16 15.02 -18.33
N LEU A 476 21.84 13.88 -18.18
CA LEU A 476 22.20 13.32 -16.88
C LEU A 476 23.59 13.81 -16.48
N ARG A 477 23.64 14.63 -15.46
CA ARG A 477 24.89 15.08 -14.86
C ARG A 477 25.19 14.30 -13.60
N SER A 478 26.47 14.00 -13.41
CA SER A 478 26.92 13.35 -12.18
C SER A 478 28.05 14.16 -11.54
N ASN A 479 28.00 14.28 -10.23
CA ASN A 479 29.03 14.95 -9.44
C ASN A 479 29.45 14.04 -8.30
N GLU A 480 30.78 13.86 -8.12
CA GLU A 480 31.30 13.26 -6.90
C GLU A 480 31.09 14.23 -5.74
N HIS A 481 30.44 13.77 -4.70
CA HIS A 481 30.19 14.51 -3.46
C HIS A 481 30.78 13.77 -2.29
N ALA A 482 31.57 14.46 -1.47
CA ALA A 482 32.08 13.93 -0.23
C ALA A 482 31.04 14.14 0.87
N GLN A 483 30.47 13.06 1.38
CA GLN A 483 29.55 13.11 2.51
C GLN A 483 30.19 12.60 3.80
N ALA A 484 29.72 13.15 4.93
CA ALA A 484 30.14 12.69 6.21
C ALA A 484 29.51 11.33 6.54
N VAL A 485 30.29 10.43 7.15
CA VAL A 485 29.82 9.15 7.65
C VAL A 485 30.24 8.93 9.10
N LEU A 486 29.41 8.19 9.85
CA LEU A 486 29.70 7.88 11.26
C LEU A 486 30.86 6.88 11.43
N GLY A 487 31.01 5.95 10.49
CA GLY A 487 31.92 4.83 10.59
C GLY A 487 31.49 3.76 11.60
N PHE A 488 30.20 3.76 11.96
CA PHE A 488 29.58 2.74 12.79
C PHE A 488 28.05 2.71 12.60
N SER A 489 27.44 1.58 12.87
CA SER A 489 25.98 1.37 12.79
C SER A 489 25.36 1.48 14.19
N PRO A 490 24.56 2.52 14.47
CA PRO A 490 23.80 2.63 15.72
C PRO A 490 22.49 1.85 15.64
N GLU A 491 22.07 1.27 16.77
CA GLU A 491 20.79 0.59 16.92
C GLU A 491 20.07 1.08 18.18
N ARG A 492 18.75 1.32 18.06
CA ARG A 492 17.93 1.74 19.20
C ARG A 492 17.17 0.53 19.76
N GLY A 493 17.54 0.13 20.99
CA GLY A 493 16.87 -0.98 21.67
C GLY A 493 15.47 -0.63 22.19
N ALA A 494 14.71 -1.65 22.58
CA ALA A 494 13.32 -1.55 23.06
C ALA A 494 13.15 -0.59 24.28
N GLY A 495 14.19 -0.37 25.08
CA GLY A 495 14.19 0.61 26.18
C GLY A 495 14.62 2.03 25.77
N GLY A 496 14.75 2.33 24.47
CA GLY A 496 15.18 3.63 23.96
C GLY A 496 16.70 3.88 24.02
N ALA A 497 17.47 2.95 24.57
CA ALA A 497 18.92 3.03 24.59
C ALA A 497 19.50 2.90 23.17
N MET A 498 20.49 3.73 22.86
CA MET A 498 21.23 3.66 21.60
C MET A 498 22.48 2.83 21.79
N THR A 499 22.61 1.72 21.07
CA THR A 499 23.77 0.82 21.11
C THR A 499 24.52 0.84 19.79
N VAL A 500 25.82 0.56 19.84
CA VAL A 500 26.64 0.35 18.63
C VAL A 500 26.49 -1.10 18.20
N ARG A 501 25.88 -1.34 17.05
CA ARG A 501 25.71 -2.68 16.47
C ARG A 501 26.98 -3.18 15.81
N ALA A 502 27.61 -2.33 15.00
CA ALA A 502 28.85 -2.60 14.28
C ALA A 502 29.70 -1.35 14.19
N VAL A 503 31.00 -1.51 14.03
CA VAL A 503 31.96 -0.43 13.73
C VAL A 503 32.66 -0.81 12.43
N ASP A 504 32.71 0.13 11.49
CA ASP A 504 33.26 -0.09 10.18
C ASP A 504 34.80 -0.09 10.24
N PRO A 505 35.47 -1.12 9.68
CA PRO A 505 36.93 -1.21 9.72
C PRO A 505 37.62 -0.03 9.03
N GLY A 506 38.73 0.43 9.60
CA GLY A 506 39.54 1.50 9.05
C GLY A 506 38.94 2.92 9.21
N THR A 507 37.90 3.07 10.02
CA THR A 507 37.23 4.35 10.23
C THR A 507 37.79 5.06 11.49
N PRO A 508 37.64 6.41 11.55
CA PRO A 508 38.01 7.18 12.73
C PRO A 508 37.27 6.76 13.99
N ALA A 509 36.05 6.19 13.87
CA ALA A 509 35.31 5.65 15.01
C ALA A 509 36.00 4.39 15.60
N GLU A 510 36.48 3.47 14.73
CA GLU A 510 37.26 2.31 15.14
C GLU A 510 38.59 2.75 15.80
N GLU A 511 39.32 3.67 15.18
CA GLU A 511 40.59 4.19 15.69
C GLU A 511 40.43 4.85 17.07
N ALA A 512 39.29 5.50 17.33
CA ALA A 512 38.96 6.06 18.64
C ALA A 512 38.60 5.00 19.68
N GLY A 513 38.51 3.72 19.28
CA GLY A 513 38.24 2.59 20.16
C GLY A 513 36.76 2.35 20.44
N LEU A 514 35.84 2.83 19.59
CA LEU A 514 34.42 2.45 19.63
C LEU A 514 34.29 0.95 19.30
N GLN A 515 33.38 0.25 19.97
CA GLN A 515 33.20 -1.19 19.80
C GLN A 515 31.73 -1.58 19.72
N PRO A 516 31.40 -2.66 19.00
CA PRO A 516 30.07 -3.26 19.08
C PRO A 516 29.66 -3.56 20.53
N GLY A 517 28.41 -3.24 20.89
CA GLY A 517 27.88 -3.39 22.23
C GLY A 517 28.02 -2.14 23.12
N ASP A 518 28.78 -1.13 22.73
CA ASP A 518 28.84 0.14 23.47
C ASP A 518 27.45 0.80 23.51
N VAL A 519 27.04 1.25 24.68
CA VAL A 519 25.82 2.02 24.89
C VAL A 519 26.14 3.51 24.83
N ILE A 520 25.58 4.24 23.87
CA ILE A 520 25.79 5.68 23.75
C ILE A 520 24.93 6.39 24.80
N VAL A 521 25.60 7.13 25.69
CA VAL A 521 24.99 7.84 26.83
C VAL A 521 24.72 9.31 26.48
N SER A 522 25.67 9.96 25.78
CA SER A 522 25.47 11.33 25.30
C SER A 522 26.19 11.58 23.98
N TRP A 523 25.72 12.60 23.27
CA TRP A 523 26.17 13.01 21.96
C TRP A 523 26.57 14.48 21.97
N ASN A 524 27.83 14.78 21.70
CA ASN A 524 28.37 16.16 21.74
C ASN A 524 28.02 16.91 23.04
N GLY A 525 27.98 16.18 24.19
CA GLY A 525 27.66 16.74 25.50
C GLY A 525 26.15 16.95 25.78
N GLY A 526 25.30 16.59 24.86
CA GLY A 526 23.83 16.69 24.94
C GLY A 526 23.14 15.37 24.69
N ASP A 527 21.85 15.46 24.34
CA ASP A 527 21.01 14.32 23.96
C ASP A 527 21.42 13.72 22.62
N ILE A 528 21.16 12.43 22.46
CA ILE A 528 21.38 11.73 21.19
C ILE A 528 20.35 12.23 20.16
N PRO A 529 20.77 12.65 18.95
CA PRO A 529 19.86 13.07 17.89
C PRO A 529 18.79 12.01 17.61
N ARG A 530 17.54 12.46 17.41
CA ARG A 530 16.43 11.53 17.09
C ARG A 530 16.66 10.77 15.79
N SER A 531 17.24 11.44 14.78
CA SER A 531 17.64 10.88 13.50
C SER A 531 19.13 11.14 13.28
N LEU A 532 19.96 10.13 13.50
CA LEU A 532 21.42 10.22 13.28
C LEU A 532 21.73 10.36 11.79
N GLY A 533 20.98 9.70 10.91
CA GLY A 533 21.16 9.85 9.47
C GLY A 533 20.95 11.29 8.98
N ARG A 534 19.89 11.98 9.48
CA ARG A 534 19.71 13.41 9.17
C ARG A 534 20.84 14.24 9.76
N TRP A 535 21.18 14.01 11.00
CA TRP A 535 22.24 14.73 11.69
C TRP A 535 23.57 14.66 10.95
N VAL A 536 23.95 13.47 10.43
CA VAL A 536 25.19 13.26 9.65
C VAL A 536 25.13 13.97 8.30
N ARG A 537 24.01 13.89 7.58
CA ARG A 537 23.83 14.57 6.28
C ARG A 537 23.98 16.09 6.36
N GLU A 538 23.75 16.68 7.53
CA GLU A 538 23.92 18.11 7.78
C GLU A 538 25.37 18.49 8.20
N ARG A 539 26.31 17.55 8.16
CA ARG A 539 27.70 17.72 8.59
C ARG A 539 28.68 17.57 7.43
N GLN A 540 29.90 18.07 7.69
CA GLN A 540 30.99 17.90 6.74
C GLN A 540 31.94 16.78 7.20
N PRO A 541 32.56 16.04 6.26
CA PRO A 541 33.64 15.13 6.59
C PRO A 541 34.71 15.81 7.45
N GLY A 542 35.21 15.12 8.46
CA GLY A 542 36.24 15.66 9.37
C GLY A 542 35.72 16.50 10.54
N GLU A 543 34.40 16.79 10.62
CA GLU A 543 33.84 17.37 11.84
C GLU A 543 33.97 16.41 13.04
N TYR A 544 34.17 16.96 14.22
CA TYR A 544 34.36 16.15 15.43
C TYR A 544 33.02 15.69 16.03
N VAL A 545 33.01 14.44 16.44
CA VAL A 545 31.94 13.84 17.23
C VAL A 545 32.52 13.46 18.59
N LYS A 546 31.83 13.85 19.67
CA LYS A 546 32.16 13.49 21.05
C LYS A 546 31.06 12.59 21.58
N LEU A 547 31.40 11.35 21.89
CA LEU A 547 30.51 10.39 22.50
C LEU A 547 30.86 10.15 23.94
N ARG A 548 29.89 10.04 24.83
CA ARG A 548 30.02 9.36 26.08
C ARG A 548 29.34 8.02 25.94
N ILE A 549 30.09 6.96 26.10
CA ILE A 549 29.63 5.59 26.01
C ILE A 549 29.71 4.88 27.35
N ARG A 550 28.93 3.82 27.52
CA ARG A 550 29.04 2.89 28.63
C ARG A 550 29.42 1.51 28.11
N ARG A 551 30.54 0.99 28.62
CA ARG A 551 31.08 -0.35 28.34
C ARG A 551 31.47 -1.00 29.67
N ASP A 552 31.03 -2.24 29.93
CA ASP A 552 31.32 -2.96 31.19
C ASP A 552 30.98 -2.12 32.44
N GLU A 553 29.78 -1.51 32.46
CA GLU A 553 29.29 -0.61 33.52
C GLU A 553 30.17 0.64 33.79
N LYS A 554 31.11 0.93 32.92
CA LYS A 554 31.99 2.10 33.04
C LYS A 554 31.75 3.09 31.92
N GLU A 555 31.58 4.36 32.26
CA GLU A 555 31.50 5.42 31.26
C GLU A 555 32.89 5.80 30.73
N ARG A 556 32.96 6.04 29.42
CA ARG A 556 34.17 6.49 28.72
C ARG A 556 33.79 7.60 27.74
N GLY A 557 34.65 8.60 27.63
CA GLY A 557 34.57 9.61 26.58
C GLY A 557 35.36 9.16 25.35
N LEU A 558 34.79 9.25 24.18
CA LEU A 558 35.45 9.05 22.89
C LEU A 558 35.26 10.31 22.05
N GLU A 559 36.30 10.67 21.31
CA GLU A 559 36.26 11.79 20.35
C GLU A 559 36.91 11.34 19.06
N PHE A 560 36.22 11.52 17.95
CA PHE A 560 36.72 11.16 16.62
C PHE A 560 36.13 12.10 15.56
N LYS A 561 36.73 12.09 14.37
CA LYS A 561 36.21 12.82 13.21
C LYS A 561 35.20 11.98 12.46
N LEU A 562 34.17 12.62 11.90
CA LEU A 562 33.35 11.99 10.89
C LEU A 562 34.21 11.54 9.72
N GLY A 563 34.01 10.33 9.27
CA GLY A 563 34.63 9.79 8.07
C GLY A 563 34.13 10.51 6.82
N GLU A 564 34.78 10.21 5.70
CA GLU A 564 34.38 10.69 4.36
C GLU A 564 33.99 9.49 3.51
N GLU A 565 32.84 9.60 2.85
CA GLU A 565 32.43 8.71 1.80
C GLU A 565 32.18 9.54 0.53
N LYS A 566 32.70 9.07 -0.59
CA LYS A 566 32.47 9.68 -1.89
C LYS A 566 31.27 9.02 -2.55
N VAL A 567 30.22 9.79 -2.73
CA VAL A 567 28.99 9.35 -3.41
C VAL A 567 28.85 10.09 -4.73
N MET A 568 28.37 9.39 -5.75
CA MET A 568 27.99 10.01 -7.01
C MET A 568 26.55 10.50 -6.88
N LEU A 569 26.34 11.81 -6.99
CA LEU A 569 25.02 12.42 -7.07
C LEU A 569 24.66 12.63 -8.53
N TYR A 570 23.45 12.19 -8.90
CA TYR A 570 22.93 12.34 -10.24
C TYR A 570 21.86 13.43 -10.30
N GLN A 571 21.89 14.20 -11.35
CA GLN A 571 20.97 15.32 -11.59
C GLN A 571 20.46 15.28 -13.03
N ILE A 572 19.16 15.41 -13.18
CA ILE A 572 18.52 15.57 -14.49
C ILE A 572 18.36 17.08 -14.77
N VAL A 573 18.83 17.51 -15.93
CA VAL A 573 18.70 18.90 -16.40
C VAL A 573 18.22 18.93 -17.84
N GLU A 574 17.60 20.04 -18.25
CA GLU A 574 17.19 20.21 -19.65
C GLU A 574 18.41 20.50 -20.54
N ASP A 575 18.51 19.79 -21.68
CA ASP A 575 19.46 20.15 -22.74
C ASP A 575 18.92 21.35 -23.52
N SER A 576 19.63 22.50 -23.43
CA SER A 576 19.29 23.73 -24.14
C SER A 576 19.32 23.58 -25.67
N ASN A 577 20.06 22.59 -26.18
CA ASN A 577 20.23 22.31 -27.60
C ASN A 577 19.31 21.19 -28.10
N ALA A 578 18.39 20.71 -27.26
CA ALA A 578 17.47 19.62 -27.60
C ALA A 578 16.69 19.93 -28.89
N GLY A 579 16.60 18.95 -29.78
CA GLY A 579 15.80 19.02 -30.99
C GLY A 579 14.28 19.09 -30.70
N GLU A 580 13.51 19.45 -31.71
CA GLU A 580 12.04 19.61 -31.58
C GLU A 580 11.34 18.35 -31.04
N LYS A 581 11.61 17.18 -31.60
CA LYS A 581 11.06 15.91 -31.17
C LYS A 581 11.35 15.65 -29.69
N ALA A 582 12.58 15.88 -29.26
CA ALA A 582 12.99 15.64 -27.88
C ALA A 582 12.27 16.59 -26.90
N ARG A 583 12.11 17.86 -27.26
CA ARG A 583 11.30 18.81 -26.48
C ARG A 583 9.83 18.38 -26.38
N GLN A 584 9.22 17.93 -27.49
CA GLN A 584 7.84 17.44 -27.50
C GLN A 584 7.65 16.20 -26.63
N ILE A 585 8.64 15.29 -26.58
CA ILE A 585 8.61 14.13 -25.66
C ILE A 585 8.66 14.62 -24.22
N ARG A 586 9.58 15.50 -23.87
CA ARG A 586 9.69 16.10 -22.54
C ARG A 586 8.38 16.78 -22.10
N ASP A 587 7.84 17.65 -22.97
CA ASP A 587 6.59 18.35 -22.69
C ASP A 587 5.43 17.36 -22.53
N GLY A 588 5.43 16.27 -23.32
CA GLY A 588 4.46 15.18 -23.21
C GLY A 588 4.54 14.46 -21.86
N ILE A 589 5.74 14.23 -21.33
CA ILE A 589 5.94 13.66 -19.99
C ILE A 589 5.39 14.59 -18.91
N LEU A 590 5.82 15.86 -18.94
CA LEU A 590 5.48 16.86 -17.93
C LEU A 590 3.99 17.23 -17.88
N HIS A 591 3.26 17.12 -18.99
CA HIS A 591 1.85 17.51 -19.09
C HIS A 591 0.88 16.36 -19.34
N GLY A 592 1.36 15.12 -19.48
CA GLY A 592 0.52 13.95 -19.79
C GLY A 592 -0.11 14.02 -21.18
N THR A 593 0.56 14.65 -22.17
CA THR A 593 0.04 14.87 -23.51
C THR A 593 0.76 14.03 -24.57
N THR A 594 0.08 13.78 -25.67
CA THR A 594 0.64 13.18 -26.88
C THR A 594 0.27 14.03 -28.09
N GLN A 595 0.97 13.89 -29.21
CA GLN A 595 0.67 14.67 -30.43
C GLN A 595 -0.77 14.48 -30.93
N THR A 596 -1.40 13.36 -30.62
CA THR A 596 -2.80 13.07 -30.96
C THR A 596 -3.81 13.89 -30.14
N MET A 597 -3.41 14.39 -28.97
CA MET A 597 -4.27 15.22 -28.09
C MET A 597 -4.14 16.71 -28.36
N ALA A 598 -3.08 17.15 -29.05
CA ALA A 598 -2.80 18.58 -29.34
C ALA A 598 -3.66 19.19 -30.46
N VAL A 599 -4.66 18.46 -30.96
CA VAL A 599 -5.54 18.87 -32.09
C VAL A 599 -6.96 19.23 -31.61
N HIS A 600 -7.14 19.55 -30.32
CA HIS A 600 -8.44 20.02 -29.81
C HIS A 600 -8.35 21.30 -29.01
#